data_a3de25b9364224333868491e79ef2800
#
_entry.id   a3de25b9364224333868491e79ef2800
#
_cell.length_a   1.000
_cell.length_b   1.000
_cell.length_c   1.000
_cell.angle_alpha   90.00
_cell.angle_beta   90.00
_cell.angle_gamma   90.00
#
_symmetry.space_group_name_H-M   'P 1'
#
loop_
_entity.id
_entity.type
_entity.pdbx_description
1 polymer ?
#
loop_
_entity_poly.entity_id
_entity_poly.type
_entity_poly.pdbx_seq_one_letter_code
_entity_poly.pdbx_strand_id
1 'polypeptide(L)'
;MNEKRILYSECIRIYEVEGSFLDSLGELGLIRLLDSGDSRFVEYDELEELEQFVRWHNEMDINAEGIEALYHMLVRVKLLQNEIDSLRNELQFYRSL
;
A
#
# COMPACT_ATOMS: atom_id res chain seq x y z
N MET A 1 16.02 -13.26 8.10
CA MET A 1 15.38 -12.00 8.43
C MET A 1 14.78 -11.41 7.15
N ASN A 2 13.52 -11.10 7.18
CA ASN A 2 12.86 -10.58 5.98
C ASN A 2 13.05 -9.07 5.91
N GLU A 3 13.93 -8.67 5.01
CA GLU A 3 14.07 -7.25 4.73
C GLU A 3 13.00 -6.88 3.71
N LYS A 4 12.06 -6.06 4.13
CA LYS A 4 11.00 -5.59 3.25
C LYS A 4 11.44 -4.33 2.53
N ARG A 5 12.45 -4.50 1.69
CA ARG A 5 12.99 -3.39 0.90
C ARG A 5 13.55 -3.87 -0.43
N ILE A 6 13.56 -2.97 -1.39
CA ILE A 6 14.06 -3.21 -2.72
C ILE A 6 14.88 -2.00 -3.13
N LEU A 7 15.94 -2.20 -3.90
CA LEU A 7 16.71 -1.07 -4.42
C LEU A 7 15.80 -0.14 -5.23
N TYR A 8 15.95 1.15 -4.99
CA TYR A 8 15.17 2.18 -5.69
C TYR A 8 15.28 2.01 -7.20
N SER A 9 16.51 1.81 -7.72
CA SER A 9 16.74 1.62 -9.15
C SER A 9 16.08 0.34 -9.67
N GLU A 10 16.11 -0.72 -8.87
CA GLU A 10 15.45 -1.97 -9.24
C GLU A 10 13.93 -1.84 -9.27
N CYS A 11 13.40 -1.07 -8.33
CA CYS A 11 11.97 -0.81 -8.26
C CYS A 11 11.50 -0.10 -9.52
N ILE A 12 12.24 0.92 -9.96
CA ILE A 12 11.96 1.65 -11.19
C ILE A 12 11.98 0.71 -12.38
N ARG A 13 12.99 -0.16 -12.45
CA ARG A 13 13.17 -1.07 -13.56
C ARG A 13 12.10 -2.16 -13.59
N ILE A 14 11.87 -2.81 -12.45
CA ILE A 14 10.96 -3.96 -12.38
C ILE A 14 9.51 -3.54 -12.59
N TYR A 15 9.12 -2.45 -11.95
CA TYR A 15 7.73 -2.01 -11.97
C TYR A 15 7.44 -0.98 -13.05
N GLU A 16 8.46 -0.56 -13.79
CA GLU A 16 8.32 0.40 -14.89
C GLU A 16 7.62 1.69 -14.43
N VAL A 17 8.09 2.23 -13.31
CA VAL A 17 7.58 3.49 -12.77
C VAL A 17 8.68 4.54 -12.79
N GLU A 18 8.30 5.80 -12.75
CA GLU A 18 9.23 6.91 -12.67
C GLU A 18 9.68 7.12 -11.23
N GLY A 19 10.92 7.59 -11.06
CA GLY A 19 11.41 7.93 -9.73
C GLY A 19 10.56 8.97 -9.03
N SER A 20 10.03 9.93 -9.78
CA SER A 20 9.14 10.95 -9.24
C SER A 20 7.89 10.36 -8.59
N PHE A 21 7.36 9.27 -9.15
CA PHE A 21 6.23 8.57 -8.55
C PHE A 21 6.60 7.98 -7.20
N LEU A 22 7.74 7.28 -7.14
CA LEU A 22 8.21 6.71 -5.88
C LEU A 22 8.49 7.79 -4.85
N ASP A 23 9.08 8.91 -5.28
CA ASP A 23 9.35 10.02 -4.39
C ASP A 23 8.06 10.58 -3.80
N SER A 24 7.03 10.70 -4.61
CA SER A 24 5.73 11.18 -4.15
C SER A 24 5.09 10.21 -3.17
N LEU A 25 5.16 8.91 -3.42
CA LEU A 25 4.67 7.90 -2.48
C LEU A 25 5.40 8.01 -1.14
N GLY A 26 6.71 8.26 -1.20
CA GLY A 26 7.51 8.45 0.01
C GLY A 26 7.12 9.68 0.79
N GLU A 27 6.87 10.79 0.09
CA GLU A 27 6.43 12.04 0.72
C GLU A 27 5.08 11.89 1.42
N LEU A 28 4.21 11.07 0.86
CA LEU A 28 2.88 10.82 1.41
C LEU A 28 2.87 9.74 2.49
N GLY A 29 4.03 9.12 2.75
CA GLY A 29 4.15 8.11 3.79
C GLY A 29 3.62 6.73 3.42
N LEU A 30 3.34 6.49 2.15
CA LEU A 30 2.83 5.20 1.69
C LEU A 30 3.95 4.16 1.58
N ILE A 31 5.16 4.63 1.33
CA ILE A 31 6.38 3.82 1.36
C ILE A 31 7.43 4.65 2.08
N ARG A 32 8.55 4.04 2.38
CA ARG A 32 9.69 4.75 2.97
C ARG A 32 10.87 4.69 2.03
N LEU A 33 11.53 5.80 1.84
CA LEU A 33 12.75 5.87 1.05
C LEU A 33 13.91 5.97 2.01
N LEU A 34 14.86 5.07 1.87
CA LEU A 34 16.00 4.95 2.78
C LEU A 34 17.29 5.03 2.01
N ASP A 35 18.17 5.94 2.42
CA ASP A 35 19.51 6.04 1.87
C ASP A 35 20.46 5.26 2.77
N SER A 36 21.24 4.36 2.17
CA SER A 36 22.20 3.55 2.90
C SER A 36 23.48 3.45 2.07
N GLY A 37 24.52 4.15 2.50
CA GLY A 37 25.75 4.25 1.74
C GLY A 37 25.49 4.92 0.40
N ASP A 38 25.91 4.27 -0.68
CA ASP A 38 25.71 4.78 -2.03
C ASP A 38 24.40 4.31 -2.65
N SER A 39 23.60 3.58 -1.89
CA SER A 39 22.39 2.95 -2.41
C SER A 39 21.15 3.56 -1.76
N ARG A 40 20.08 3.59 -2.55
CA ARG A 40 18.79 4.05 -2.07
C ARG A 40 17.81 2.89 -2.17
N PHE A 41 17.00 2.73 -1.13
CA PHE A 41 16.05 1.62 -1.02
C PHE A 41 14.63 2.14 -0.87
N VAL A 42 13.70 1.37 -1.39
CA VAL A 42 12.28 1.52 -1.12
C VAL A 42 11.93 0.51 -0.04
N GLU A 43 11.45 0.98 1.11
CA GLU A 43 10.95 0.10 2.18
C GLU A 43 9.44 0.09 2.13
N TYR A 44 8.86 -1.07 2.33
CA TYR A 44 7.42 -1.25 2.30
C TYR A 44 7.00 -2.17 3.45
N ASP A 45 5.75 -2.03 3.88
CA ASP A 45 5.22 -2.90 4.93
C ASP A 45 4.79 -4.24 4.35
N GLU A 46 4.03 -4.19 3.26
CA GLU A 46 3.60 -5.38 2.54
C GLU A 46 3.89 -5.21 1.06
N LEU A 47 4.51 -6.22 0.45
CA LEU A 47 4.84 -6.17 -0.97
C LEU A 47 3.58 -6.00 -1.82
N GLU A 48 2.51 -6.65 -1.40
CA GLU A 48 1.23 -6.59 -2.12
C GLU A 48 0.70 -5.17 -2.18
N GLU A 49 0.90 -4.38 -1.14
CA GLU A 49 0.50 -2.97 -1.14
C GLU A 49 1.32 -2.16 -2.13
N LEU A 50 2.62 -2.37 -2.15
CA LEU A 50 3.49 -1.67 -3.10
C LEU A 50 3.07 -2.00 -4.53
N GLU A 51 2.83 -3.27 -4.81
CA GLU A 51 2.42 -3.71 -6.14
C GLU A 51 1.05 -3.16 -6.51
N GLN A 52 0.18 -3.00 -5.53
CA GLN A 52 -1.13 -2.39 -5.74
C GLN A 52 -0.99 -0.92 -6.13
N PHE A 53 -0.14 -0.19 -5.43
CA PHE A 53 0.12 1.22 -5.75
C PHE A 53 0.65 1.37 -7.18
N VAL A 54 1.58 0.51 -7.54
CA VAL A 54 2.16 0.51 -8.89
C VAL A 54 1.10 0.21 -9.95
N ARG A 55 0.26 -0.77 -9.67
CA ARG A 55 -0.80 -1.16 -10.61
C ARG A 55 -1.80 -0.04 -10.82
N TRP A 56 -2.24 0.60 -9.75
CA TRP A 56 -3.16 1.73 -9.86
C TRP A 56 -2.56 2.85 -10.69
N HIS A 57 -1.26 3.10 -10.52
CA HIS A 57 -0.58 4.14 -11.29
C HIS A 57 -0.44 3.74 -12.76
N ASN A 58 0.07 2.56 -13.02
CA ASN A 58 0.40 2.14 -14.39
C ASN A 58 -0.83 1.77 -15.20
N GLU A 59 -1.81 1.10 -14.60
CA GLU A 59 -2.97 0.61 -15.33
C GLU A 59 -4.13 1.58 -15.31
N MET A 60 -4.26 2.39 -14.28
CA MET A 60 -5.41 3.28 -14.12
C MET A 60 -5.02 4.76 -14.13
N ASP A 61 -3.74 5.03 -14.32
CA ASP A 61 -3.22 6.39 -14.42
C ASP A 61 -3.56 7.25 -13.20
N ILE A 62 -3.54 6.65 -12.01
CA ILE A 62 -3.81 7.36 -10.77
C ILE A 62 -2.50 7.92 -10.24
N ASN A 63 -2.47 9.20 -9.89
CA ASN A 63 -1.27 9.80 -9.32
C ASN A 63 -1.14 9.42 -7.84
N ALA A 64 0.01 9.77 -7.24
CA ALA A 64 0.32 9.36 -5.87
C ALA A 64 -0.73 9.89 -4.88
N GLU A 65 -1.20 11.11 -5.06
CA GLU A 65 -2.21 11.70 -4.19
C GLU A 65 -3.53 10.94 -4.27
N GLY A 66 -3.92 10.55 -5.49
CA GLY A 66 -5.11 9.72 -5.69
C GLY A 66 -4.97 8.35 -5.05
N ILE A 67 -3.77 7.78 -5.14
CA ILE A 67 -3.46 6.49 -4.52
C ILE A 67 -3.55 6.59 -3.01
N GLU A 68 -3.06 7.68 -2.41
CA GLU A 68 -3.18 7.89 -0.98
C GLU A 68 -4.64 7.90 -0.55
N ALA A 69 -5.46 8.67 -1.24
CA ALA A 69 -6.89 8.76 -0.93
C ALA A 69 -7.57 7.40 -1.06
N LEU A 70 -7.28 6.69 -2.14
CA LEU A 70 -7.86 5.37 -2.40
C LEU A 70 -7.42 4.36 -1.34
N TYR A 71 -6.15 4.37 -0.98
CA TYR A 71 -5.62 3.47 0.04
C TYR A 71 -6.33 3.68 1.38
N HIS A 72 -6.46 4.93 1.82
CA HIS A 72 -7.13 5.24 3.08
C HIS A 72 -8.60 4.84 3.05
N MET A 73 -9.26 5.02 1.92
CA MET A 73 -10.66 4.60 1.79
C MET A 73 -10.80 3.08 1.85
N LEU A 74 -9.87 2.35 1.24
CA LEU A 74 -9.92 0.88 1.28
C LEU A 74 -9.63 0.34 2.68
N VAL A 75 -8.73 0.98 3.43
CA VAL A 75 -8.49 0.62 4.82
C VAL A 75 -9.78 0.81 5.63
N ARG A 76 -10.48 1.92 5.41
CA ARG A 76 -11.73 2.20 6.10
C ARG A 76 -12.82 1.20 5.72
N VAL A 77 -12.91 0.86 4.44
CA VAL A 77 -13.86 -0.16 3.98
C VAL A 77 -13.61 -1.49 4.68
N LYS A 78 -12.35 -1.89 4.78
CA LYS A 78 -11.98 -3.14 5.44
C LYS A 78 -12.36 -3.14 6.91
N LEU A 79 -12.13 -2.02 7.61
CA LEU A 79 -12.53 -1.89 9.00
C LEU A 79 -14.05 -1.99 9.17
N LEU A 80 -14.79 -1.33 8.29
CA LEU A 80 -16.26 -1.39 8.31
C LEU A 80 -16.76 -2.80 8.00
N GLN A 81 -16.11 -3.49 7.06
CA GLN A 81 -16.47 -4.87 6.74
C GLN A 81 -16.25 -5.79 7.94
N ASN A 82 -15.15 -5.63 8.65
CA ASN A 82 -14.87 -6.40 9.84
C ASN A 82 -15.91 -6.13 10.92
N GLU A 83 -16.33 -4.87 11.05
CA GLU A 83 -17.35 -4.49 12.02
C GLU A 83 -18.70 -5.12 11.68
N ILE A 84 -19.05 -5.12 10.39
CA ILE A 84 -20.28 -5.77 9.91
C ILE A 84 -20.24 -7.27 10.23
N ASP A 85 -19.12 -7.92 9.97
CA ASP A 85 -18.97 -9.35 10.23
C ASP A 85 -19.10 -9.65 11.71
N SER A 86 -18.52 -8.81 12.55
CA SER A 86 -18.62 -8.94 13.99
C SER A 86 -20.07 -8.81 14.47
N LEU A 87 -20.78 -7.81 13.94
CA LEU A 87 -22.19 -7.59 14.30
C LEU A 87 -23.08 -8.73 13.83
N ARG A 88 -22.79 -9.28 12.65
CA ARG A 88 -23.54 -10.44 12.15
C ARG A 88 -23.34 -11.66 13.03
N ASN A 89 -22.13 -11.88 13.49
CA ASN A 89 -21.81 -12.98 14.38
C ASN A 89 -22.52 -12.83 15.73
N GLU A 90 -22.54 -11.61 16.26
CA GLU A 90 -23.26 -11.31 17.49
C GLU A 90 -24.75 -11.58 17.33
N LEU A 91 -25.33 -11.11 16.23
CA LEU A 91 -26.75 -11.30 15.96
C LEU A 91 -27.08 -12.78 15.85
N GLN A 92 -26.27 -13.56 15.18
CA GLN A 92 -26.46 -15.01 15.06
C GLN A 92 -26.39 -15.68 16.41
N PHE A 93 -25.47 -15.25 17.25
CA PHE A 93 -25.37 -15.78 18.62
C PHE A 93 -26.68 -15.58 19.38
N TYR A 94 -27.24 -14.38 19.36
CA TYR A 94 -28.50 -14.10 20.05
C TYR A 94 -29.68 -14.85 19.45
N ARG A 95 -29.67 -15.07 18.16
CA ARG A 95 -30.72 -15.85 17.50
C ARG A 95 -30.68 -17.34 17.83
N SER A 96 -29.53 -17.82 18.24
CA SER A 96 -29.34 -19.24 18.61
C SER A 96 -29.71 -19.56 20.02
N LEU A 97 -29.97 -18.59 20.87
CA LEU A 97 -30.32 -18.81 22.29
C LEU A 97 -31.76 -19.33 22.48
#